data_f6ad27f4d555e78e3d10b3c0d2589730
#
_entry.id   f6ad27f4d555e78e3d10b3c0d2589730
#
_cell.length_a   1.000
_cell.length_b   1.000
_cell.length_c   1.000
_cell.angle_alpha   90.00
_cell.angle_beta   90.00
_cell.angle_gamma   90.00
#
_symmetry.space_group_name_H-M   'P 1'
#
loop_
_entity.id
_entity.type
_entity.pdbx_description
1 polymer ?
#
loop_
_entity_poly.entity_id
_entity_poly.type
_entity_poly.pdbx_seq_one_letter_code
_entity_poly.pdbx_strand_id
1 'polypeptide(L)'
;IVLGYANYMPDKRLLSRKAIFFNLFHQMQYLPWATRHKAYRCNPANIAYRKSLFMAHKGFADDINLIGGVTELLVNRHSRIGNTAVSLHPDSKVECENMTSGKQWRLKRTFYMETRRHFKKTWRYRLTFNLKQAVVPLFYCATALSLGWSVWRQQWAATAIISLLFVLLCVCKTVWFNRSARALGERPYRLSFLWYEMRLLGWHACSWMDYRTAPRTRFYRKAF
;
A
#
# COMPACT_ATOMS: atom_id res chain seq x y z
N ILE A 1 2.97 1.32 -20.66
CA ILE A 1 3.52 1.09 -19.30
C ILE A 1 3.09 -0.29 -18.86
N VAL A 2 4.01 -1.10 -18.33
CA VAL A 2 3.70 -2.39 -17.71
C VAL A 2 4.08 -2.32 -16.25
N LEU A 3 3.15 -2.66 -15.36
CA LEU A 3 3.36 -2.70 -13.92
C LEU A 3 3.46 -4.16 -13.48
N GLY A 4 4.54 -4.51 -12.80
CA GLY A 4 4.76 -5.83 -12.26
C GLY A 4 4.66 -5.87 -10.73
N TYR A 5 4.58 -7.09 -10.19
CA TYR A 5 4.66 -7.35 -8.76
C TYR A 5 6.13 -7.47 -8.32
N ALA A 6 6.48 -6.77 -7.25
CA ALA A 6 7.79 -6.88 -6.63
C ALA A 6 7.69 -6.87 -5.11
N ASN A 7 8.43 -7.75 -4.45
CA ASN A 7 8.46 -7.79 -2.99
C ASN A 7 9.87 -8.10 -2.48
N TYR A 8 10.05 -8.01 -1.17
CA TYR A 8 11.31 -8.33 -0.52
C TYR A 8 11.49 -9.85 -0.45
N MET A 9 12.76 -10.29 -0.46
CA MET A 9 13.11 -11.69 -0.27
C MET A 9 12.54 -12.24 1.04
N PRO A 10 12.07 -13.50 1.05
CA PRO A 10 11.57 -14.12 2.27
C PRO A 10 12.65 -14.18 3.36
N ASP A 11 12.33 -13.67 4.56
CA ASP A 11 13.26 -13.67 5.69
C ASP A 11 12.48 -13.96 7.00
N LYS A 12 13.16 -14.52 7.98
CA LYS A 12 12.61 -14.83 9.30
C LYS A 12 12.53 -13.60 10.22
N ARG A 13 13.30 -12.54 9.94
CA ARG A 13 13.31 -11.32 10.75
C ARG A 13 11.95 -10.63 10.76
N LEU A 14 11.52 -10.18 11.94
CA LEU A 14 10.24 -9.48 12.11
C LEU A 14 10.14 -8.21 11.26
N LEU A 15 11.25 -7.50 11.09
CA LEU A 15 11.31 -6.31 10.24
C LEU A 15 11.00 -6.65 8.79
N SER A 16 11.61 -7.71 8.25
CA SER A 16 11.40 -8.18 6.88
C SER A 16 9.94 -8.61 6.68
N ARG A 17 9.39 -9.40 7.60
CA ARG A 17 7.97 -9.83 7.54
C ARG A 17 7.00 -8.64 7.54
N LYS A 18 7.29 -7.61 8.34
CA LYS A 18 6.53 -6.36 8.39
C LYS A 18 6.62 -5.59 7.06
N ALA A 19 7.83 -5.49 6.49
CA ALA A 19 8.05 -4.80 5.22
C ALA A 19 7.39 -5.53 4.04
N ILE A 20 7.51 -6.87 4.00
CA ILE A 20 6.85 -7.74 3.02
C ILE A 20 5.33 -7.56 3.09
N PHE A 21 4.74 -7.65 4.30
CA PHE A 21 3.30 -7.45 4.49
C PHE A 21 2.83 -6.09 4.00
N PHE A 22 3.51 -5.03 4.41
CA PHE A 22 3.16 -3.67 4.05
C PHE A 22 3.19 -3.46 2.53
N ASN A 23 4.24 -3.97 1.88
CA ASN A 23 4.40 -3.87 0.44
C ASN A 23 3.34 -4.68 -0.32
N LEU A 24 3.11 -5.93 0.09
CA LEU A 24 2.07 -6.81 -0.44
C LEU A 24 0.68 -6.17 -0.31
N PHE A 25 0.32 -5.70 0.89
CA PHE A 25 -0.99 -5.09 1.15
C PHE A 25 -1.26 -3.88 0.24
N HIS A 26 -0.25 -3.04 0.01
CA HIS A 26 -0.42 -1.90 -0.89
C HIS A 26 -0.48 -2.30 -2.36
N GLN A 27 0.31 -3.29 -2.79
CA GLN A 27 0.27 -3.76 -4.17
C GLN A 27 -1.06 -4.44 -4.51
N MET A 28 -1.65 -5.18 -3.59
CA MET A 28 -3.00 -5.72 -3.73
C MET A 28 -4.09 -4.64 -3.90
N GLN A 29 -3.81 -3.39 -3.56
CA GLN A 29 -4.75 -2.27 -3.77
C GLN A 29 -4.56 -1.60 -5.12
N TYR A 30 -3.31 -1.27 -5.51
CA TYR A 30 -3.09 -0.46 -6.71
C TYR A 30 -2.93 -1.27 -8.00
N LEU A 31 -2.46 -2.52 -7.96
CA LEU A 31 -2.35 -3.34 -9.17
C LEU A 31 -3.74 -3.69 -9.76
N PRO A 32 -4.71 -4.22 -8.98
CA PRO A 32 -6.06 -4.43 -9.50
C PRO A 32 -6.77 -3.13 -9.93
N TRP A 33 -6.45 -2.00 -9.28
CA TRP A 33 -6.94 -0.71 -9.72
C TRP A 33 -6.41 -0.33 -11.10
N ALA A 34 -5.13 -0.57 -11.35
CA ALA A 34 -4.47 -0.23 -12.60
C ALA A 34 -4.96 -1.05 -13.80
N THR A 35 -5.59 -2.22 -13.59
CA THR A 35 -6.20 -3.01 -14.68
C THR A 35 -7.48 -2.38 -15.23
N ARG A 36 -8.19 -1.60 -14.44
CA ARG A 36 -9.52 -1.02 -14.80
C ARG A 36 -9.52 0.49 -14.87
N HIS A 37 -8.54 1.13 -14.29
CA HIS A 37 -8.46 2.58 -14.16
C HIS A 37 -7.04 3.07 -14.44
N LYS A 38 -6.91 4.39 -14.55
CA LYS A 38 -5.61 5.04 -14.60
C LYS A 38 -4.76 4.63 -13.38
N ALA A 39 -3.57 4.08 -13.61
CA ALA A 39 -2.65 3.75 -12.54
C ALA A 39 -2.22 5.03 -11.79
N TYR A 40 -2.27 4.97 -10.48
CA TYR A 40 -1.86 6.10 -9.65
C TYR A 40 -0.52 5.87 -8.96
N ARG A 41 -0.03 4.62 -9.00
CA ARG A 41 1.19 4.19 -8.33
C ARG A 41 1.78 2.96 -9.02
N CYS A 42 3.08 2.75 -8.84
CA CYS A 42 3.77 1.51 -9.19
C CYS A 42 4.77 1.12 -8.09
N ASN A 43 5.34 -0.07 -8.21
CA ASN A 43 6.57 -0.41 -7.51
C ASN A 43 7.75 -0.12 -8.45
N PRO A 44 8.68 0.80 -8.08
CA PRO A 44 9.80 1.15 -8.94
C PRO A 44 10.73 -0.01 -9.30
N ALA A 45 10.71 -1.08 -8.49
CA ALA A 45 11.54 -2.25 -8.72
C ALA A 45 11.03 -3.15 -9.86
N ASN A 46 9.75 -3.04 -10.25
CA ASN A 46 9.18 -3.86 -11.31
C ASN A 46 8.23 -3.04 -12.18
N ILE A 47 8.81 -2.34 -13.13
CA ILE A 47 8.09 -1.54 -14.12
C ILE A 47 8.83 -1.54 -15.44
N ALA A 48 8.07 -1.58 -16.53
CA ALA A 48 8.57 -1.34 -17.87
C ALA A 48 7.75 -0.25 -18.56
N TYR A 49 8.39 0.54 -19.39
CA TYR A 49 7.75 1.56 -20.22
C TYR A 49 8.49 1.73 -21.56
N ARG A 50 7.74 2.11 -22.59
CA ARG A 50 8.33 2.35 -23.89
C ARG A 50 9.27 3.56 -23.85
N LYS A 51 10.44 3.46 -24.50
CA LYS A 51 11.39 4.56 -24.65
C LYS A 51 10.75 5.81 -25.26
N SER A 52 9.87 5.62 -26.26
CA SER A 52 9.15 6.74 -26.89
C SER A 52 8.28 7.52 -25.91
N LEU A 53 7.54 6.81 -25.02
CA LEU A 53 6.76 7.46 -23.96
C LEU A 53 7.65 8.24 -22.99
N PHE A 54 8.77 7.66 -22.59
CA PHE A 54 9.72 8.31 -21.69
C PHE A 54 10.31 9.59 -22.29
N MET A 55 10.76 9.50 -23.54
CA MET A 55 11.38 10.66 -24.23
C MET A 55 10.36 11.76 -24.55
N ALA A 56 9.12 11.38 -24.97
CA ALA A 56 8.06 12.34 -25.26
C ALA A 56 7.67 13.20 -24.04
N HIS A 57 7.89 12.68 -22.84
CA HIS A 57 7.58 13.38 -21.59
C HIS A 57 8.84 13.86 -20.84
N LYS A 58 9.97 14.04 -21.55
CA LYS A 58 11.24 14.51 -20.99
C LYS A 58 11.78 13.67 -19.83
N GLY A 59 11.39 12.39 -19.78
CA GLY A 59 11.85 11.44 -18.77
C GLY A 59 11.53 11.87 -17.34
N PHE A 60 12.56 12.04 -16.52
CA PHE A 60 12.45 12.48 -15.13
C PHE A 60 12.79 13.96 -14.91
N ALA A 61 12.89 14.76 -15.97
CA ALA A 61 13.35 16.14 -15.88
C ALA A 61 12.51 16.99 -14.91
N ASP A 62 11.18 16.82 -14.93
CA ASP A 62 10.28 17.58 -14.04
C ASP A 62 10.45 17.28 -12.55
N ASP A 63 11.04 16.13 -12.22
CA ASP A 63 11.18 15.64 -10.85
C ASP A 63 12.63 15.41 -10.44
N ILE A 64 13.60 15.94 -11.20
CA ILE A 64 15.03 15.71 -11.01
C ILE A 64 15.52 16.14 -9.61
N ASN A 65 14.84 17.13 -9.03
CA ASN A 65 15.14 17.63 -7.70
C ASN A 65 14.72 16.67 -6.58
N LEU A 66 13.84 15.70 -6.86
CA LEU A 66 13.41 14.71 -5.85
C LEU A 66 14.43 13.59 -5.73
N ILE A 67 14.77 13.20 -4.50
CA ILE A 67 15.69 12.08 -4.26
C ILE A 67 15.02 10.74 -4.58
N GLY A 68 13.71 10.64 -4.46
CA GLY A 68 12.99 9.39 -4.68
C GLY A 68 11.59 9.56 -5.23
N GLY A 69 11.02 8.47 -5.78
CA GLY A 69 9.64 8.43 -6.26
C GLY A 69 9.41 8.91 -7.69
N VAL A 70 10.47 9.28 -8.41
CA VAL A 70 10.37 9.81 -9.79
C VAL A 70 9.64 8.84 -10.74
N THR A 71 9.88 7.54 -10.61
CA THR A 71 9.20 6.51 -11.40
C THR A 71 7.70 6.43 -11.07
N GLU A 72 7.35 6.53 -9.78
CA GLU A 72 5.94 6.57 -9.36
C GLU A 72 5.21 7.81 -9.93
N LEU A 73 5.91 8.97 -9.98
CA LEU A 73 5.38 10.20 -10.55
C LEU A 73 5.20 10.10 -12.06
N LEU A 74 6.14 9.49 -12.78
CA LEU A 74 6.01 9.20 -14.21
C LEU A 74 4.74 8.40 -14.49
N VAL A 75 4.53 7.29 -13.75
CA VAL A 75 3.31 6.48 -13.89
C VAL A 75 2.05 7.28 -13.54
N ASN A 76 2.07 8.00 -12.43
CA ASN A 76 0.91 8.78 -12.00
C ASN A 76 0.48 9.85 -13.01
N ARG A 77 1.44 10.48 -13.70
CA ARG A 77 1.15 11.53 -14.68
C ARG A 77 0.75 10.98 -16.03
N HIS A 78 1.40 9.92 -16.50
CA HIS A 78 1.36 9.49 -17.90
C HIS A 78 0.63 8.16 -18.15
N SER A 79 0.23 7.43 -17.09
CA SER A 79 -0.65 6.27 -17.28
C SER A 79 -2.03 6.72 -17.75
N ARG A 80 -2.63 5.91 -18.65
CA ARG A 80 -4.00 6.09 -19.15
C ARG A 80 -4.65 4.70 -19.25
N ILE A 81 -5.96 4.68 -19.27
CA ILE A 81 -6.70 3.46 -19.65
C ILE A 81 -6.29 3.13 -21.09
N GLY A 82 -5.85 1.91 -21.34
CA GLY A 82 -5.41 1.46 -22.67
C GLY A 82 -3.90 1.56 -22.94
N ASN A 83 -3.13 2.37 -22.17
CA ASN A 83 -1.66 2.40 -22.30
C ASN A 83 -0.93 1.71 -21.15
N THR A 84 -1.66 1.15 -20.18
CA THR A 84 -1.10 0.54 -18.98
C THR A 84 -1.60 -0.89 -18.85
N ALA A 85 -0.67 -1.83 -18.72
CA ALA A 85 -0.93 -3.24 -18.45
C ALA A 85 -0.36 -3.64 -17.09
N VAL A 86 -0.89 -4.71 -16.51
CA VAL A 86 -0.37 -5.31 -15.27
C VAL A 86 0.07 -6.74 -15.56
N SER A 87 1.32 -7.06 -15.22
CA SER A 87 1.86 -8.41 -15.31
C SER A 87 1.97 -9.01 -13.91
N LEU A 88 1.26 -10.12 -13.69
CA LEU A 88 1.31 -10.90 -12.45
C LEU A 88 1.83 -12.32 -12.70
N HIS A 89 2.43 -12.58 -13.86
CA HIS A 89 3.01 -13.88 -14.16
C HIS A 89 4.11 -14.21 -13.14
N PRO A 90 4.20 -15.44 -12.65
CA PRO A 90 5.21 -15.82 -11.65
C PRO A 90 6.65 -15.44 -12.06
N ASP A 91 7.00 -15.64 -13.34
CA ASP A 91 8.34 -15.31 -13.86
C ASP A 91 8.59 -13.80 -13.99
N SER A 92 7.56 -12.98 -13.93
CA SER A 92 7.68 -11.52 -13.93
C SER A 92 7.84 -10.92 -12.52
N LYS A 93 7.82 -11.76 -11.47
CA LYS A 93 8.02 -11.31 -10.09
C LYS A 93 9.47 -10.85 -9.90
N VAL A 94 9.65 -9.70 -9.28
CA VAL A 94 10.97 -9.21 -8.87
C VAL A 94 11.11 -9.31 -7.35
N GLU A 95 12.21 -9.91 -6.90
CA GLU A 95 12.58 -9.98 -5.50
C GLU A 95 13.63 -8.91 -5.17
N CYS A 96 13.32 -8.08 -4.20
CA CYS A 96 14.19 -7.00 -3.74
C CYS A 96 14.95 -7.44 -2.49
N GLU A 97 16.13 -6.89 -2.29
CA GLU A 97 16.89 -7.08 -1.05
C GLU A 97 16.12 -6.57 0.17
N ASN A 98 16.26 -7.29 1.27
CA ASN A 98 15.64 -6.93 2.53
C ASN A 98 16.26 -5.68 3.15
N MET A 99 15.44 -4.92 3.84
CA MET A 99 15.92 -3.78 4.61
C MET A 99 16.76 -4.26 5.81
N THR A 100 17.90 -3.63 6.00
CA THR A 100 18.83 -3.98 7.08
C THR A 100 18.41 -3.39 8.42
N SER A 101 17.67 -2.28 8.42
CA SER A 101 17.30 -1.58 9.64
C SER A 101 15.89 -0.96 9.61
N GLY A 102 15.30 -0.79 10.81
CA GLY A 102 14.03 -0.09 10.96
C GLY A 102 14.11 1.39 10.57
N LYS A 103 15.31 1.98 10.62
CA LYS A 103 15.56 3.36 10.16
C LYS A 103 15.39 3.47 8.65
N GLN A 104 15.95 2.53 7.88
CA GLN A 104 15.75 2.48 6.42
C GLN A 104 14.28 2.30 6.05
N TRP A 105 13.56 1.44 6.77
CA TRP A 105 12.14 1.22 6.51
C TRP A 105 11.30 2.49 6.77
N ARG A 106 11.55 3.20 7.88
CA ARG A 106 10.90 4.50 8.17
C ARG A 106 11.24 5.55 7.11
N LEU A 107 12.52 5.65 6.74
CA LEU A 107 12.98 6.58 5.72
C LEU A 107 12.29 6.34 4.36
N LYS A 108 12.22 5.10 3.90
CA LYS A 108 11.52 4.75 2.64
C LYS A 108 10.04 5.16 2.68
N ARG A 109 9.40 5.08 3.83
CA ARG A 109 7.99 5.50 3.99
C ARG A 109 7.83 7.01 4.00
N THR A 110 8.75 7.76 4.60
CA THR A 110 8.73 9.24 4.54
C THR A 110 8.96 9.74 3.12
N PHE A 111 9.87 9.13 2.35
CA PHE A 111 10.01 9.41 0.91
C PHE A 111 8.72 9.14 0.13
N TYR A 112 8.06 8.04 0.41
CA TYR A 112 6.77 7.75 -0.22
C TYR A 112 5.70 8.82 0.12
N MET A 113 5.69 9.33 1.34
CA MET A 113 4.75 10.41 1.74
C MET A 113 5.04 11.70 0.94
N GLU A 114 6.31 12.04 0.73
CA GLU A 114 6.68 13.20 -0.10
C GLU A 114 6.28 12.98 -1.56
N THR A 115 6.63 11.85 -2.16
CA THR A 115 6.22 11.50 -3.53
C THR A 115 4.71 11.62 -3.72
N ARG A 116 3.93 11.10 -2.76
CA ARG A 116 2.47 11.18 -2.79
C ARG A 116 1.93 12.60 -2.80
N ARG A 117 2.65 13.55 -2.24
CA ARG A 117 2.28 14.98 -2.27
C ARG A 117 2.24 15.52 -3.69
N HIS A 118 3.13 15.03 -4.56
CA HIS A 118 3.25 15.44 -5.95
C HIS A 118 2.33 14.68 -6.92
N PHE A 119 1.57 13.69 -6.46
CA PHE A 119 0.63 12.96 -7.33
C PHE A 119 -0.46 13.88 -7.88
N LYS A 120 -0.78 13.73 -9.17
CA LYS A 120 -1.98 14.28 -9.77
C LYS A 120 -3.20 13.52 -9.21
N LYS A 121 -3.88 14.13 -8.25
CA LYS A 121 -5.00 13.51 -7.53
C LYS A 121 -6.31 14.02 -8.09
N THR A 122 -7.05 13.16 -8.78
CA THR A 122 -8.45 13.41 -9.06
C THR A 122 -9.26 13.34 -7.75
N TRP A 123 -10.43 14.00 -7.70
CA TRP A 123 -11.30 13.94 -6.53
C TRP A 123 -11.74 12.50 -6.20
N ARG A 124 -12.01 11.67 -7.25
CA ARG A 124 -12.33 10.24 -7.11
C ARG A 124 -11.22 9.46 -6.43
N TYR A 125 -9.97 9.69 -6.83
CA TYR A 125 -8.82 9.07 -6.17
C TYR A 125 -8.71 9.49 -4.70
N ARG A 126 -8.89 10.78 -4.39
CA ARG A 126 -8.83 11.28 -3.01
C ARG A 126 -9.90 10.63 -2.14
N LEU A 127 -11.13 10.57 -2.65
CA LEU A 127 -12.27 9.98 -1.94
C LEU A 127 -12.03 8.49 -1.69
N THR A 128 -11.76 7.71 -2.74
CA THR A 128 -11.58 6.25 -2.61
C THR A 128 -10.37 5.89 -1.77
N PHE A 129 -9.27 6.62 -1.89
CA PHE A 129 -8.09 6.36 -1.09
C PHE A 129 -8.31 6.69 0.39
N ASN A 130 -8.88 7.86 0.70
CA ASN A 130 -9.14 8.26 2.08
C ASN A 130 -10.22 7.37 2.72
N LEU A 131 -11.25 7.01 1.96
CA LEU A 131 -12.29 6.09 2.43
C LEU A 131 -11.69 4.71 2.77
N LYS A 132 -10.85 4.13 1.90
CA LYS A 132 -10.16 2.86 2.19
C LYS A 132 -9.30 2.92 3.45
N GLN A 133 -8.65 4.05 3.70
CA GLN A 133 -7.85 4.24 4.93
C GLN A 133 -8.72 4.36 6.18
N ALA A 134 -9.90 4.97 6.06
CA ALA A 134 -10.81 5.19 7.17
C ALA A 134 -11.69 3.96 7.49
N VAL A 135 -12.07 3.18 6.48
CA VAL A 135 -13.01 2.04 6.65
C VAL A 135 -12.52 1.02 7.66
N VAL A 136 -11.23 0.68 7.64
CA VAL A 136 -10.68 -0.33 8.56
C VAL A 136 -10.82 0.10 10.02
N PRO A 137 -10.31 1.29 10.45
CA PRO A 137 -10.46 1.74 11.83
C PRO A 137 -11.93 1.94 12.22
N LEU A 138 -12.72 2.53 11.32
CA LEU A 138 -14.15 2.74 11.59
C LEU A 138 -14.88 1.42 11.81
N PHE A 139 -14.57 0.38 11.03
CA PHE A 139 -15.14 -0.95 11.20
C PHE A 139 -14.83 -1.51 12.59
N TYR A 140 -13.56 -1.51 13.02
CA TYR A 140 -13.21 -2.03 14.34
C TYR A 140 -13.80 -1.19 15.48
N CYS A 141 -13.78 0.14 15.38
CA CYS A 141 -14.40 1.03 16.37
C CYS A 141 -15.93 0.84 16.44
N ALA A 142 -16.60 0.82 15.29
CA ALA A 142 -18.05 0.62 15.24
C ALA A 142 -18.45 -0.74 15.84
N THR A 143 -17.71 -1.80 15.51
CA THR A 143 -17.97 -3.12 16.08
C THR A 143 -17.77 -3.13 17.60
N ALA A 144 -16.69 -2.55 18.10
CA ALA A 144 -16.41 -2.49 19.53
C ALA A 144 -17.49 -1.68 20.28
N LEU A 145 -17.90 -0.52 19.73
CA LEU A 145 -18.97 0.29 20.31
C LEU A 145 -20.32 -0.43 20.30
N SER A 146 -20.67 -1.10 19.19
CA SER A 146 -21.92 -1.86 19.07
C SER A 146 -21.97 -3.03 20.04
N LEU A 147 -20.86 -3.76 20.21
CA LEU A 147 -20.75 -4.84 21.19
C LEU A 147 -20.87 -4.30 22.63
N GLY A 148 -20.12 -3.23 22.96
CA GLY A 148 -20.20 -2.61 24.28
C GLY A 148 -21.60 -2.13 24.62
N TRP A 149 -22.28 -1.49 23.68
CA TRP A 149 -23.66 -1.03 23.83
C TRP A 149 -24.64 -2.20 24.04
N SER A 150 -24.56 -3.26 23.21
CA SER A 150 -25.47 -4.41 23.29
C SER A 150 -25.31 -5.17 24.60
N VAL A 151 -24.08 -5.32 25.11
CA VAL A 151 -23.79 -5.93 26.43
C VAL A 151 -24.36 -5.04 27.54
N TRP A 152 -24.11 -3.74 27.49
CA TRP A 152 -24.64 -2.81 28.51
C TRP A 152 -26.17 -2.81 28.59
N ARG A 153 -26.83 -2.93 27.42
CA ARG A 153 -28.30 -3.04 27.33
C ARG A 153 -28.81 -4.44 27.56
N GLN A 154 -27.97 -5.42 27.92
CA GLN A 154 -28.30 -6.84 28.13
C GLN A 154 -29.01 -7.49 26.93
N GLN A 155 -28.76 -7.00 25.71
CA GLN A 155 -29.34 -7.52 24.47
C GLN A 155 -28.53 -8.71 23.94
N TRP A 156 -28.59 -9.85 24.58
CA TRP A 156 -27.74 -11.02 24.28
C TRP A 156 -27.88 -11.52 22.84
N ALA A 157 -29.11 -11.50 22.28
CA ALA A 157 -29.32 -11.86 20.88
C ALA A 157 -28.57 -10.92 19.91
N ALA A 158 -28.62 -9.61 20.14
CA ALA A 158 -27.89 -8.64 19.35
C ALA A 158 -26.37 -8.83 19.49
N THR A 159 -25.88 -9.07 20.71
CA THR A 159 -24.46 -9.36 20.97
C THR A 159 -23.99 -10.58 20.19
N ALA A 160 -24.78 -11.65 20.20
CA ALA A 160 -24.46 -12.88 19.46
C ALA A 160 -24.40 -12.63 17.93
N ILE A 161 -25.37 -11.91 17.37
CA ILE A 161 -25.42 -11.59 15.95
C ILE A 161 -24.21 -10.73 15.54
N ILE A 162 -23.92 -9.65 16.28
CA ILE A 162 -22.78 -8.75 15.99
C ILE A 162 -21.47 -9.53 16.06
N SER A 163 -21.29 -10.38 17.07
CA SER A 163 -20.10 -11.22 17.22
C SER A 163 -19.93 -12.19 16.07
N LEU A 164 -21.02 -12.86 15.67
CA LEU A 164 -21.02 -13.79 14.53
C LEU A 164 -20.63 -13.08 13.23
N LEU A 165 -21.25 -11.93 12.93
CA LEU A 165 -20.94 -11.15 11.74
C LEU A 165 -19.49 -10.66 11.77
N PHE A 166 -18.99 -10.22 12.90
CA PHE A 166 -17.59 -9.81 13.05
C PHE A 166 -16.62 -10.96 12.75
N VAL A 167 -16.86 -12.14 13.35
CA VAL A 167 -16.03 -13.32 13.11
C VAL A 167 -16.08 -13.73 11.63
N LEU A 168 -17.27 -13.78 11.04
CA LEU A 168 -17.45 -14.12 9.62
C LEU A 168 -16.67 -13.17 8.71
N LEU A 169 -16.77 -11.87 8.93
CA LEU A 169 -16.03 -10.86 8.16
C LEU A 169 -14.52 -10.99 8.35
N CYS A 170 -14.03 -11.25 9.56
CA CYS A 170 -12.60 -11.49 9.82
C CYS A 170 -12.10 -12.75 9.10
N VAL A 171 -12.89 -13.82 9.09
CA VAL A 171 -12.57 -15.05 8.34
C VAL A 171 -12.53 -14.78 6.85
N CYS A 172 -13.56 -14.15 6.29
CA CYS A 172 -13.60 -13.81 4.86
C CYS A 172 -12.41 -12.95 4.42
N LYS A 173 -12.09 -11.90 5.17
CA LYS A 173 -10.92 -11.04 4.92
C LYS A 173 -9.62 -11.82 4.96
N THR A 174 -9.46 -12.67 5.96
CA THR A 174 -8.26 -13.49 6.15
C THR A 174 -8.10 -14.51 5.02
N VAL A 175 -9.17 -15.18 4.62
CA VAL A 175 -9.15 -16.14 3.51
C VAL A 175 -8.82 -15.44 2.21
N TRP A 176 -9.49 -14.32 1.91
CA TRP A 176 -9.26 -13.54 0.70
C TRP A 176 -7.81 -13.04 0.62
N PHE A 177 -7.28 -12.46 1.69
CA PHE A 177 -5.90 -11.96 1.72
C PHE A 177 -4.89 -13.09 1.52
N ASN A 178 -5.04 -14.20 2.24
CA ASN A 178 -4.12 -15.33 2.14
C ASN A 178 -4.19 -16.02 0.76
N ARG A 179 -5.37 -16.08 0.13
CA ARG A 179 -5.52 -16.59 -1.23
C ARG A 179 -4.80 -15.69 -2.25
N SER A 180 -4.98 -14.37 -2.11
CA SER A 180 -4.30 -13.39 -2.96
C SER A 180 -2.79 -13.39 -2.76
N ALA A 181 -2.32 -13.53 -1.51
CA ALA A 181 -0.90 -13.66 -1.20
C ALA A 181 -0.27 -14.88 -1.90
N ARG A 182 -0.94 -16.05 -1.82
CA ARG A 182 -0.46 -17.27 -2.52
C ARG A 182 -0.45 -17.09 -4.04
N ALA A 183 -1.47 -16.45 -4.62
CA ALA A 183 -1.51 -16.18 -6.05
C ALA A 183 -0.35 -15.29 -6.53
N LEU A 184 0.21 -14.44 -5.64
CA LEU A 184 1.39 -13.63 -5.90
C LEU A 184 2.71 -14.32 -5.49
N GLY A 185 2.68 -15.62 -5.17
CA GLY A 185 3.87 -16.38 -4.75
C GLY A 185 4.38 -16.02 -3.36
N GLU A 186 3.55 -15.42 -2.50
CA GLU A 186 3.91 -15.05 -1.15
C GLU A 186 3.46 -16.08 -0.11
N ARG A 187 4.18 -16.16 1.00
CA ARG A 187 3.78 -17.01 2.13
C ARG A 187 2.51 -16.48 2.78
N PRO A 188 1.51 -17.33 3.08
CA PRO A 188 0.28 -16.89 3.73
C PRO A 188 0.55 -16.40 5.15
N TYR A 189 -0.17 -15.37 5.54
CA TYR A 189 -0.10 -14.79 6.89
C TYR A 189 -1.04 -15.49 7.89
N ARG A 190 -1.95 -16.34 7.41
CA ARG A 190 -2.96 -17.01 8.23
C ARG A 190 -3.70 -15.99 9.12
N LEU A 191 -3.92 -16.29 10.40
CA LEU A 191 -4.57 -15.39 11.36
C LEU A 191 -3.73 -14.15 11.71
N SER A 192 -2.40 -14.19 11.53
CA SER A 192 -1.56 -13.02 11.77
C SER A 192 -1.85 -11.84 10.84
N PHE A 193 -2.61 -12.07 9.75
CA PHE A 193 -3.11 -11.00 8.89
C PHE A 193 -3.87 -9.93 9.67
N LEU A 194 -4.82 -10.33 10.54
CA LEU A 194 -5.63 -9.40 11.34
C LEU A 194 -4.77 -8.54 12.27
N TRP A 195 -3.75 -9.15 12.88
CA TRP A 195 -2.80 -8.43 13.70
C TRP A 195 -2.00 -7.39 12.91
N TYR A 196 -1.50 -7.76 11.73
CA TYR A 196 -0.78 -6.83 10.85
C TYR A 196 -1.70 -5.73 10.30
N GLU A 197 -2.96 -6.05 9.98
CA GLU A 197 -3.96 -5.07 9.52
C GLU A 197 -4.23 -4.01 10.59
N MET A 198 -4.43 -4.40 11.84
CA MET A 198 -4.61 -3.45 12.95
C MET A 198 -3.37 -2.54 13.13
N ARG A 199 -2.18 -3.12 13.01
CA ARG A 199 -0.91 -2.35 13.12
C ARG A 199 -0.66 -1.39 11.97
N LEU A 200 -1.29 -1.58 10.80
CA LEU A 200 -1.15 -0.65 9.68
C LEU A 200 -1.50 0.78 10.07
N LEU A 201 -2.53 0.97 10.88
CA LEU A 201 -2.93 2.29 11.36
C LEU A 201 -1.81 2.98 12.15
N GLY A 202 -1.25 2.29 13.12
CA GLY A 202 -0.13 2.80 13.88
C GLY A 202 1.09 3.10 13.00
N TRP A 203 1.36 2.22 12.01
CA TRP A 203 2.47 2.47 11.08
C TRP A 203 2.22 3.67 10.18
N HIS A 204 0.97 3.91 9.75
CA HIS A 204 0.62 5.10 8.99
C HIS A 204 0.75 6.36 9.84
N ALA A 205 0.25 6.34 11.07
CA ALA A 205 0.38 7.46 12.01
C ALA A 205 1.85 7.79 12.31
N CYS A 206 2.65 6.80 12.67
CA CYS A 206 4.10 6.98 12.89
C CYS A 206 4.81 7.55 11.65
N SER A 207 4.48 7.05 10.45
CA SER A 207 5.10 7.57 9.23
C SER A 207 4.68 8.99 8.91
N TRP A 208 3.44 9.35 9.24
CA TRP A 208 2.96 10.72 9.10
C TRP A 208 3.68 11.66 10.06
N MET A 209 3.89 11.25 11.32
CA MET A 209 4.68 12.01 12.29
C MET A 209 6.14 12.15 11.84
N ASP A 210 6.79 11.04 11.48
CA ASP A 210 8.16 11.04 10.96
C ASP A 210 8.31 11.97 9.73
N TYR A 211 7.30 12.01 8.87
CA TYR A 211 7.28 12.90 7.70
C TYR A 211 7.09 14.36 8.07
N ARG A 212 6.23 14.66 9.03
CA ARG A 212 5.98 16.04 9.51
C ARG A 212 7.19 16.65 10.21
N THR A 213 7.94 15.84 10.93
CA THR A 213 9.12 16.27 11.68
C THR A 213 10.40 16.25 10.83
N ALA A 214 10.39 15.59 9.66
CA ALA A 214 11.55 15.53 8.78
C ALA A 214 11.84 16.88 8.11
N PRO A 215 13.09 17.34 8.10
CA PRO A 215 13.47 18.55 7.38
C PRO A 215 13.25 18.36 5.88
N ARG A 216 12.73 19.39 5.21
CA ARG A 216 12.40 19.35 3.76
C ARG A 216 13.62 19.05 2.88
N THR A 217 14.79 19.54 3.27
CA THR A 217 16.07 19.29 2.58
C THR A 217 16.41 17.81 2.44
N ARG A 218 15.82 16.94 3.26
CA ARG A 218 16.01 15.48 3.18
C ARG A 218 15.44 14.87 1.90
N PHE A 219 14.44 15.49 1.31
CA PHE A 219 13.71 14.95 0.16
C PHE A 219 14.16 15.49 -1.19
N TYR A 220 14.96 16.55 -1.15
CA TYR A 220 15.41 17.24 -2.35
C TYR A 220 16.93 17.15 -2.50
N ARG A 221 17.38 17.03 -3.74
CA ARG A 221 18.81 17.18 -4.07
C ARG A 221 19.19 18.62 -3.79
N LYS A 222 20.39 18.82 -3.24
CA LYS A 222 20.97 20.17 -3.18
C LYS A 222 21.17 20.64 -4.62
N ALA A 223 20.71 21.83 -4.92
CA ALA A 223 21.10 22.49 -6.17
C ALA A 223 22.62 22.64 -6.15
N PHE A 224 23.26 22.18 -7.21
CA PHE A 224 24.70 22.42 -7.43
C PHE A 224 24.90 23.85 -7.83
#